data_376f008ff956fca4bf5eaae96770f3e4
#
_entry.id   376f008ff956fca4bf5eaae96770f3e4
#
_cell.length_a   1.000
_cell.length_b   1.000
_cell.length_c   1.000
_cell.angle_alpha   90.00
_cell.angle_beta   90.00
_cell.angle_gamma   90.00
#
_symmetry.space_group_name_H-M   'P 1'
#
loop_
_entity.id
_entity.type
_entity.pdbx_description
1 polymer ?
#
loop_
_entity_poly.entity_id
_entity_poly.type
_entity_poly.pdbx_seq_one_letter_code
_entity_poly.pdbx_strand_id
1 'polypeptide(L)'
;MSKVRVHNVTISLDGFAAGANQRLDAPFGDGVGWGDELHSWFVAATEDVAAGKTGIDADHLARGDRNIGATIMGRNMFGPQRGPWADESWKGWWGDNPPYHHDVFVHTHHPRPTLEMAGGTTFHFTDEPLETVLGRAVDAADGQDVRIGGGAAVIQQYLRAGLIDELHLVIAPMLIGRGERLLDNLGDGIDGYRVSEMVTSPAVTHVALVRR
;
A
#
# COMPACT_ATOMS: atom_id res chain seq x y z
N MET A 1 17.06 12.36 6.24
CA MET A 1 17.04 10.97 5.80
C MET A 1 15.62 10.65 5.37
N SER A 2 15.46 10.04 4.21
CA SER A 2 14.17 9.54 3.72
C SER A 2 13.59 8.52 4.68
N LYS A 3 12.30 8.59 4.95
CA LYS A 3 11.60 7.59 5.75
C LYS A 3 10.98 6.54 4.86
N VAL A 4 10.86 5.32 5.38
CA VAL A 4 10.11 4.23 4.77
C VAL A 4 8.75 4.15 5.46
N ARG A 5 7.69 4.39 4.70
CA ARG A 5 6.36 4.59 5.26
C ARG A 5 5.33 3.65 4.64
N VAL A 6 4.51 3.03 5.47
CA VAL A 6 3.24 2.41 5.07
C VAL A 6 2.13 3.34 5.51
N HIS A 7 1.33 3.83 4.58
CA HIS A 7 0.22 4.73 4.90
C HIS A 7 -1.09 4.27 4.28
N ASN A 8 -2.17 4.54 5.01
CA ASN A 8 -3.55 4.30 4.57
C ASN A 8 -3.85 2.83 4.25
N VAL A 9 -3.11 1.88 4.88
CA VAL A 9 -3.44 0.46 4.70
C VAL A 9 -4.65 0.11 5.53
N THR A 10 -5.74 -0.23 4.86
CA THR A 10 -6.99 -0.57 5.51
C THR A 10 -7.06 -2.06 5.80
N ILE A 11 -7.52 -2.38 7.01
CA ILE A 11 -7.84 -3.75 7.44
C ILE A 11 -9.22 -3.79 8.09
N SER A 12 -9.86 -4.95 8.02
CA SER A 12 -11.06 -5.25 8.81
C SER A 12 -10.73 -5.41 10.30
N LEU A 13 -11.74 -5.42 11.17
CA LEU A 13 -11.57 -5.70 12.61
C LEU A 13 -10.89 -7.05 12.90
N ASP A 14 -11.09 -8.04 12.03
CA ASP A 14 -10.44 -9.35 12.13
C ASP A 14 -9.10 -9.42 11.36
N GLY A 15 -8.57 -8.27 10.90
CA GLY A 15 -7.19 -8.09 10.45
C GLY A 15 -6.91 -8.41 8.99
N PHE A 16 -7.94 -8.49 8.12
CA PHE A 16 -7.77 -8.76 6.69
C PHE A 16 -7.68 -7.46 5.88
N ALA A 17 -6.67 -7.37 5.03
CA ALA A 17 -6.50 -6.28 4.06
C ALA A 17 -7.21 -6.56 2.73
N ALA A 18 -7.57 -7.81 2.48
CA ALA A 18 -8.33 -8.25 1.32
C ALA A 18 -9.02 -9.58 1.61
N GLY A 19 -10.10 -9.86 0.91
CA GLY A 19 -10.76 -11.17 0.90
C GLY A 19 -9.97 -12.23 0.14
N ALA A 20 -10.47 -13.45 0.13
CA ALA A 20 -9.89 -14.56 -0.64
C ALA A 20 -10.15 -14.41 -2.15
N ASN A 21 -9.38 -15.16 -2.96
CA ASN A 21 -9.61 -15.30 -4.40
C ASN A 21 -9.59 -13.96 -5.19
N GLN A 22 -8.59 -13.10 -4.92
CA GLN A 22 -8.39 -11.87 -5.68
C GLN A 22 -8.22 -12.17 -7.18
N ARG A 23 -8.94 -11.44 -8.04
CA ARG A 23 -8.96 -11.62 -9.48
C ARG A 23 -9.40 -10.34 -10.20
N LEU A 24 -9.42 -10.33 -11.53
CA LEU A 24 -9.66 -9.11 -12.31
C LEU A 24 -11.01 -8.44 -12.00
N ASP A 25 -12.07 -9.22 -11.86
CA ASP A 25 -13.42 -8.74 -11.52
C ASP A 25 -13.67 -8.60 -10.01
N ALA A 26 -12.72 -9.03 -9.18
CA ALA A 26 -12.73 -8.87 -7.72
C ALA A 26 -11.31 -8.60 -7.19
N PRO A 27 -10.76 -7.39 -7.41
CA PRO A 27 -9.38 -7.07 -7.07
C PRO A 27 -9.07 -7.17 -5.57
N PHE A 28 -10.07 -6.97 -4.72
CA PHE A 28 -9.96 -7.13 -3.27
C PHE A 28 -10.48 -8.49 -2.76
N GLY A 29 -10.79 -9.43 -3.67
CA GLY A 29 -11.25 -10.77 -3.34
C GLY A 29 -12.74 -10.87 -3.08
N ASP A 30 -13.17 -12.08 -2.70
CA ASP A 30 -14.57 -12.38 -2.46
C ASP A 30 -15.14 -11.56 -1.29
N GLY A 31 -16.30 -10.96 -1.50
CA GLY A 31 -17.02 -10.20 -0.47
C GLY A 31 -16.43 -8.82 -0.16
N VAL A 32 -15.45 -8.36 -0.91
CA VAL A 32 -14.83 -7.04 -0.74
C VAL A 32 -14.77 -6.33 -2.08
N GLY A 33 -15.61 -5.33 -2.31
CA GLY A 33 -15.58 -4.48 -3.50
C GLY A 33 -14.73 -3.21 -3.32
N TRP A 34 -14.40 -2.57 -4.43
CA TRP A 34 -13.84 -1.21 -4.37
C TRP A 34 -14.94 -0.22 -3.99
N GLY A 35 -14.67 0.58 -2.96
CA GLY A 35 -15.65 1.53 -2.43
C GLY A 35 -16.67 0.93 -1.46
N ASP A 36 -16.62 -0.39 -1.23
CA ASP A 36 -17.39 -1.05 -0.18
C ASP A 36 -16.87 -0.69 1.22
N GLU A 37 -17.48 -1.27 2.25
CA GLU A 37 -17.24 -0.94 3.65
C GLU A 37 -15.75 -0.85 4.03
N LEU A 38 -14.87 -1.72 3.47
CA LEU A 38 -13.44 -1.69 3.75
C LEU A 38 -12.77 -0.40 3.27
N HIS A 39 -13.13 0.11 2.10
CA HIS A 39 -12.49 1.27 1.48
C HIS A 39 -13.42 2.49 1.32
N SER A 40 -14.64 2.45 1.86
CA SER A 40 -15.61 3.56 1.76
C SER A 40 -15.06 4.87 2.36
N TRP A 41 -14.32 4.77 3.47
CA TRP A 41 -13.65 5.91 4.09
C TRP A 41 -12.65 6.59 3.14
N PHE A 42 -11.89 5.79 2.38
CA PHE A 42 -10.87 6.28 1.45
C PHE A 42 -11.51 7.03 0.28
N VAL A 43 -12.62 6.51 -0.26
CA VAL A 43 -13.36 7.18 -1.33
C VAL A 43 -13.90 8.53 -0.83
N ALA A 44 -14.57 8.55 0.32
CA ALA A 44 -15.09 9.76 0.91
C ALA A 44 -13.99 10.78 1.25
N ALA A 45 -12.88 10.33 1.84
CA ALA A 45 -11.74 11.18 2.16
C ALA A 45 -11.08 11.76 0.90
N THR A 46 -11.03 11.01 -0.21
CA THR A 46 -10.51 11.49 -1.50
C THR A 46 -11.38 12.62 -2.05
N GLU A 47 -12.70 12.50 -1.98
CA GLU A 47 -13.64 13.54 -2.39
C GLU A 47 -13.50 14.80 -1.51
N ASP A 48 -13.35 14.61 -0.20
CA ASP A 48 -13.17 15.73 0.74
C ASP A 48 -11.85 16.47 0.52
N VAL A 49 -10.74 15.74 0.31
CA VAL A 49 -9.44 16.35 -0.04
C VAL A 49 -9.54 17.13 -1.35
N ALA A 50 -10.16 16.55 -2.39
CA ALA A 50 -10.36 17.23 -3.68
C ALA A 50 -11.23 18.49 -3.56
N ALA A 51 -12.18 18.50 -2.62
CA ALA A 51 -13.03 19.65 -2.32
C ALA A 51 -12.37 20.67 -1.36
N GLY A 52 -11.12 20.44 -0.93
CA GLY A 52 -10.40 21.31 0.03
C GLY A 52 -10.97 21.26 1.45
N LYS A 53 -11.74 20.23 1.79
CA LYS A 53 -12.27 20.02 3.12
C LYS A 53 -11.21 19.39 4.04
N THR A 54 -11.36 19.62 5.33
CA THR A 54 -10.56 19.04 6.41
C THR A 54 -11.40 18.07 7.25
N GLY A 55 -10.74 17.16 7.94
CA GLY A 55 -11.39 16.18 8.81
C GLY A 55 -10.42 15.04 9.11
N ILE A 56 -10.75 14.22 10.08
CA ILE A 56 -9.86 13.13 10.53
C ILE A 56 -9.41 12.27 9.34
N ASP A 57 -10.34 11.80 8.53
CA ASP A 57 -10.03 10.88 7.41
C ASP A 57 -9.28 11.61 6.28
N ALA A 58 -9.75 12.81 5.89
CA ALA A 58 -9.12 13.62 4.84
C ALA A 58 -7.69 14.04 5.22
N ASP A 59 -7.47 14.44 6.47
CA ASP A 59 -6.15 14.86 6.96
C ASP A 59 -5.17 13.69 7.01
N HIS A 60 -5.62 12.48 7.39
CA HIS A 60 -4.81 11.27 7.38
C HIS A 60 -4.46 10.84 5.95
N LEU A 61 -5.44 10.87 5.02
CA LEU A 61 -5.21 10.59 3.61
C LEU A 61 -4.17 11.55 3.02
N ALA A 62 -4.38 12.85 3.18
CA ALA A 62 -3.47 13.88 2.65
C ALA A 62 -2.05 13.78 3.27
N ARG A 63 -1.93 13.40 4.54
CA ARG A 63 -0.64 13.17 5.20
C ARG A 63 0.10 11.99 4.58
N GLY A 64 -0.63 10.93 4.19
CA GLY A 64 -0.06 9.76 3.54
C GLY A 64 0.60 10.06 2.20
N ASP A 65 0.10 11.04 1.46
CA ASP A 65 0.58 11.40 0.12
C ASP A 65 1.70 12.45 0.11
N ARG A 66 1.98 13.07 1.26
CA ARG A 66 3.01 14.11 1.32
C ARG A 66 4.41 13.53 1.27
N ASN A 67 5.29 14.22 0.52
CA ASN A 67 6.72 13.96 0.47
C ASN A 67 7.09 12.53 0.04
N ILE A 68 6.32 11.93 -0.87
CA ILE A 68 6.62 10.60 -1.42
C ILE A 68 7.34 10.77 -2.76
N GLY A 69 8.58 10.27 -2.85
CA GLY A 69 9.41 10.33 -4.06
C GLY A 69 9.57 8.98 -4.77
N ALA A 70 9.25 7.87 -4.10
CA ALA A 70 9.22 6.55 -4.71
C ALA A 70 8.22 5.64 -3.99
N THR A 71 7.74 4.60 -4.70
CA THR A 71 6.83 3.60 -4.14
C THR A 71 7.34 2.19 -4.38
N ILE A 72 7.20 1.32 -3.41
CA ILE A 72 7.41 -0.13 -3.56
C ILE A 72 6.06 -0.82 -3.36
N MET A 73 5.73 -1.76 -4.24
CA MET A 73 4.49 -2.54 -4.12
C MET A 73 4.69 -3.99 -4.55
N GLY A 74 3.82 -4.85 -4.11
CA GLY A 74 3.76 -6.22 -4.57
C GLY A 74 3.01 -6.36 -5.88
N ARG A 75 3.30 -7.43 -6.62
CA ARG A 75 2.64 -7.72 -7.89
C ARG A 75 1.12 -7.76 -7.80
N ASN A 76 0.56 -8.28 -6.70
CA ASN A 76 -0.89 -8.35 -6.52
C ASN A 76 -1.56 -6.99 -6.45
N MET A 77 -0.84 -5.98 -5.96
CA MET A 77 -1.31 -4.60 -5.99
C MET A 77 -1.24 -4.01 -7.41
N PHE A 78 -0.24 -4.40 -8.20
CA PHE A 78 -0.13 -3.96 -9.59
C PHE A 78 -1.18 -4.60 -10.50
N GLY A 79 -1.53 -5.87 -10.29
CA GLY A 79 -2.49 -6.57 -11.15
C GLY A 79 -2.88 -7.97 -10.67
N PRO A 80 -3.92 -8.54 -11.27
CA PRO A 80 -4.52 -9.80 -10.81
C PRO A 80 -3.76 -11.05 -11.28
N GLN A 81 -2.81 -10.90 -12.20
CA GLN A 81 -2.13 -12.03 -12.83
C GLN A 81 -1.22 -12.76 -11.85
N ARG A 82 -1.24 -14.08 -11.88
CA ARG A 82 -0.39 -14.98 -11.10
C ARG A 82 0.57 -15.73 -12.02
N GLY A 83 1.73 -16.18 -11.48
CA GLY A 83 2.73 -16.89 -12.25
C GLY A 83 3.41 -16.03 -13.34
N PRO A 84 3.96 -16.60 -14.41
CA PRO A 84 4.50 -15.85 -15.54
C PRO A 84 3.49 -14.88 -16.14
N TRP A 85 3.97 -13.81 -16.76
CA TRP A 85 3.08 -12.85 -17.44
C TRP A 85 2.49 -13.51 -18.68
N ALA A 86 1.19 -13.82 -18.63
CA ALA A 86 0.46 -14.33 -19.79
C ALA A 86 0.12 -13.21 -20.79
N ASP A 87 0.03 -11.97 -20.28
CA ASP A 87 -0.23 -10.77 -21.05
C ASP A 87 0.60 -9.62 -20.48
N GLU A 88 1.59 -9.16 -21.24
CA GLU A 88 2.44 -8.01 -20.86
C GLU A 88 1.79 -6.66 -21.19
N SER A 89 0.67 -6.64 -21.90
CA SER A 89 -0.08 -5.41 -22.19
C SER A 89 -0.75 -4.79 -20.96
N TRP A 90 -0.87 -5.56 -19.85
CA TRP A 90 -1.42 -5.06 -18.60
C TRP A 90 -0.54 -3.95 -18.00
N LYS A 91 -1.14 -2.76 -17.80
CA LYS A 91 -0.44 -1.54 -17.33
C LYS A 91 -0.74 -1.16 -15.88
N GLY A 92 -1.40 -2.01 -15.11
CA GLY A 92 -1.88 -1.71 -13.77
C GLY A 92 -3.35 -1.30 -13.74
N TRP A 93 -3.86 -1.03 -12.56
CA TRP A 93 -5.28 -0.71 -12.33
C TRP A 93 -5.63 0.75 -12.65
N TRP A 94 -4.64 1.63 -12.83
CA TRP A 94 -4.80 3.09 -12.83
C TRP A 94 -4.89 3.71 -14.23
N GLY A 95 -5.01 2.90 -15.29
CA GLY A 95 -5.04 3.39 -16.67
C GLY A 95 -3.70 3.97 -17.13
N ASP A 96 -3.75 4.85 -18.13
CA ASP A 96 -2.54 5.36 -18.80
C ASP A 96 -1.77 6.43 -18.00
N ASN A 97 -2.40 7.07 -17.01
CA ASN A 97 -1.78 8.10 -16.16
C ASN A 97 -1.95 7.74 -14.67
N PRO A 98 -1.13 6.82 -14.13
CA PRO A 98 -1.18 6.44 -12.72
C PRO A 98 -0.85 7.62 -11.79
N PRO A 99 -1.43 7.66 -10.56
CA PRO A 99 -1.33 8.82 -9.67
C PRO A 99 0.01 8.93 -8.92
N TYR A 100 1.01 8.17 -9.29
CA TYR A 100 2.30 8.15 -8.57
C TYR A 100 3.22 9.29 -9.00
N HIS A 101 3.38 9.53 -10.32
CA HIS A 101 4.25 10.56 -10.90
C HIS A 101 5.72 10.46 -10.46
N HIS A 102 6.17 9.27 -10.09
CA HIS A 102 7.52 8.91 -9.66
C HIS A 102 7.79 7.42 -9.94
N ASP A 103 9.01 6.95 -9.62
CA ASP A 103 9.39 5.56 -9.78
C ASP A 103 8.63 4.62 -8.82
N VAL A 104 8.12 3.51 -9.37
CA VAL A 104 7.38 2.48 -8.65
C VAL A 104 8.04 1.14 -8.85
N PHE A 105 8.52 0.53 -7.79
CA PHE A 105 9.18 -0.77 -7.80
C PHE A 105 8.16 -1.87 -7.47
N VAL A 106 7.92 -2.75 -8.43
CA VAL A 106 6.97 -3.87 -8.29
C VAL A 106 7.72 -5.15 -7.97
N HIS A 107 7.63 -5.61 -6.72
CA HIS A 107 8.18 -6.91 -6.32
C HIS A 107 7.42 -8.06 -6.97
N THR A 108 8.14 -8.89 -7.72
CA THR A 108 7.59 -10.03 -8.45
C THR A 108 8.64 -11.10 -8.66
N HIS A 109 8.27 -12.38 -8.60
CA HIS A 109 9.15 -13.49 -9.01
C HIS A 109 9.27 -13.65 -10.53
N HIS A 110 8.58 -12.82 -11.29
CA HIS A 110 8.59 -12.81 -12.75
C HIS A 110 8.85 -11.39 -13.25
N PRO A 111 10.11 -10.93 -13.26
CA PRO A 111 10.46 -9.62 -13.82
C PRO A 111 10.04 -9.49 -15.29
N ARG A 112 9.76 -8.28 -15.69
CA ARG A 112 9.50 -7.91 -17.09
C ARG A 112 10.11 -6.54 -17.38
N PRO A 113 10.14 -6.11 -18.65
CA PRO A 113 10.65 -4.78 -18.98
C PRO A 113 9.96 -3.65 -18.23
N THR A 114 10.72 -2.60 -17.92
CA THR A 114 10.21 -1.37 -17.32
C THR A 114 9.08 -0.78 -18.17
N LEU A 115 8.08 -0.24 -17.50
CA LEU A 115 6.91 0.36 -18.11
C LEU A 115 6.84 1.84 -17.77
N GLU A 116 7.11 2.69 -18.77
CA GLU A 116 6.93 4.14 -18.65
C GLU A 116 5.48 4.52 -18.95
N MET A 117 4.88 5.34 -18.06
CA MET A 117 3.50 5.75 -18.14
C MET A 117 3.40 7.27 -18.34
N ALA A 118 2.26 7.73 -18.81
CA ALA A 118 1.97 9.15 -18.85
C ALA A 118 2.08 9.77 -17.46
N GLY A 119 2.41 11.08 -17.39
CA GLY A 119 2.52 11.80 -16.12
C GLY A 119 3.75 11.49 -15.27
N GLY A 120 4.73 10.72 -15.79
CA GLY A 120 6.02 10.51 -15.13
C GLY A 120 6.07 9.34 -14.14
N THR A 121 5.08 8.46 -14.14
CA THR A 121 5.17 7.19 -13.41
C THR A 121 5.97 6.17 -14.21
N THR A 122 6.95 5.51 -13.57
CA THR A 122 7.72 4.43 -14.17
C THR A 122 7.64 3.19 -13.29
N PHE A 123 7.11 2.06 -13.83
CA PHE A 123 7.08 0.79 -13.11
C PHE A 123 8.31 -0.05 -13.43
N HIS A 124 9.08 -0.42 -12.39
CA HIS A 124 10.23 -1.33 -12.44
C HIS A 124 9.83 -2.67 -11.83
N PHE A 125 9.95 -3.76 -12.60
CA PHE A 125 9.57 -5.10 -12.14
C PHE A 125 10.82 -5.88 -11.74
N THR A 126 10.90 -6.31 -10.47
CA THR A 126 12.13 -6.87 -9.92
C THR A 126 11.89 -8.00 -8.93
N ASP A 127 12.81 -8.99 -8.92
CA ASP A 127 12.92 -10.08 -7.96
C ASP A 127 14.15 -9.93 -7.03
N GLU A 128 14.79 -8.76 -7.05
CA GLU A 128 15.93 -8.46 -6.20
C GLU A 128 15.59 -8.55 -4.70
N PRO A 129 16.59 -8.76 -3.82
CA PRO A 129 16.39 -8.71 -2.36
C PRO A 129 15.75 -7.39 -1.89
N LEU A 130 15.01 -7.45 -0.78
CA LEU A 130 14.25 -6.31 -0.24
C LEU A 130 15.12 -5.07 -0.02
N GLU A 131 16.31 -5.27 0.57
CA GLU A 131 17.25 -4.20 0.87
C GLU A 131 17.80 -3.54 -0.40
N THR A 132 18.01 -4.32 -1.45
CA THR A 132 18.47 -3.80 -2.76
C THR A 132 17.37 -2.93 -3.38
N VAL A 133 16.14 -3.42 -3.40
CA VAL A 133 15.00 -2.66 -3.93
C VAL A 133 14.75 -1.40 -3.11
N LEU A 134 14.86 -1.48 -1.78
CA LEU A 134 14.74 -0.32 -0.91
C LEU A 134 15.83 0.72 -1.20
N GLY A 135 17.09 0.29 -1.36
CA GLY A 135 18.19 1.18 -1.72
C GLY A 135 17.91 1.94 -3.02
N ARG A 136 17.47 1.22 -4.07
CA ARG A 136 17.08 1.84 -5.35
C ARG A 136 15.92 2.82 -5.20
N ALA A 137 14.92 2.47 -4.40
CA ALA A 137 13.77 3.35 -4.15
C ALA A 137 14.17 4.62 -3.36
N VAL A 138 15.09 4.50 -2.40
CA VAL A 138 15.64 5.66 -1.65
C VAL A 138 16.42 6.58 -2.59
N ASP A 139 17.24 6.02 -3.47
CA ASP A 139 17.99 6.80 -4.47
C ASP A 139 17.03 7.52 -5.43
N ALA A 140 16.01 6.83 -5.94
CA ALA A 140 15.00 7.39 -6.82
C ALA A 140 14.12 8.46 -6.13
N ALA A 141 13.91 8.34 -4.82
CA ALA A 141 13.11 9.29 -4.05
C ALA A 141 13.78 10.67 -3.88
N ASP A 142 15.05 10.83 -4.21
CA ASP A 142 15.80 12.10 -4.19
C ASP A 142 15.59 12.92 -2.90
N GLY A 143 15.77 12.26 -1.74
CA GLY A 143 15.61 12.87 -0.41
C GLY A 143 14.19 12.91 0.12
N GLN A 144 13.20 12.54 -0.67
CA GLN A 144 11.82 12.34 -0.23
C GLN A 144 11.64 10.95 0.42
N ASP A 145 10.45 10.65 0.91
CA ASP A 145 10.13 9.39 1.56
C ASP A 145 9.81 8.29 0.54
N VAL A 146 10.01 7.04 0.95
CA VAL A 146 9.61 5.85 0.19
C VAL A 146 8.33 5.28 0.78
N ARG A 147 7.31 5.08 -0.06
CA ARG A 147 6.07 4.41 0.32
C ARG A 147 6.16 2.91 0.06
N ILE A 148 5.80 2.10 1.04
CA ILE A 148 5.41 0.70 0.81
C ILE A 148 3.90 0.68 0.61
N GLY A 149 3.46 0.57 -0.66
CA GLY A 149 2.06 0.72 -1.03
C GLY A 149 1.17 -0.51 -0.75
N GLY A 150 1.76 -1.68 -0.59
CA GLY A 150 1.05 -2.94 -0.38
C GLY A 150 1.40 -3.98 -1.46
N GLY A 151 0.75 -5.22 -1.63
CA GLY A 151 -0.26 -5.75 -0.68
C GLY A 151 0.31 -6.28 0.62
N ALA A 152 -0.52 -6.99 1.36
CA ALA A 152 -0.20 -7.48 2.70
C ALA A 152 1.15 -8.23 2.76
N ALA A 153 1.41 -9.13 1.83
CA ALA A 153 2.64 -9.93 1.81
C ALA A 153 3.93 -9.09 1.70
N VAL A 154 3.92 -8.01 0.93
CA VAL A 154 5.09 -7.10 0.82
C VAL A 154 5.25 -6.31 2.11
N ILE A 155 4.17 -5.74 2.66
CA ILE A 155 4.23 -5.02 3.94
C ILE A 155 4.78 -5.94 5.05
N GLN A 156 4.32 -7.18 5.13
CA GLN A 156 4.81 -8.18 6.10
C GLN A 156 6.32 -8.43 5.95
N GLN A 157 6.83 -8.54 4.73
CA GLN A 157 8.26 -8.77 4.48
C GLN A 157 9.10 -7.60 4.99
N TYR A 158 8.70 -6.36 4.69
CA TYR A 158 9.40 -5.16 5.16
C TYR A 158 9.25 -4.95 6.68
N LEU A 159 8.11 -5.31 7.29
CA LEU A 159 7.93 -5.31 8.74
C LEU A 159 8.86 -6.32 9.43
N ARG A 160 8.90 -7.57 8.95
CA ARG A 160 9.81 -8.60 9.49
C ARG A 160 11.28 -8.20 9.42
N ALA A 161 11.67 -7.55 8.34
CA ALA A 161 13.03 -7.04 8.15
C ALA A 161 13.32 -5.77 8.97
N GLY A 162 12.33 -5.20 9.67
CA GLY A 162 12.48 -3.97 10.44
C GLY A 162 12.81 -2.75 9.57
N LEU A 163 12.32 -2.72 8.33
CA LEU A 163 12.66 -1.69 7.34
C LEU A 163 11.61 -0.58 7.21
N ILE A 164 10.56 -0.59 8.01
CA ILE A 164 9.50 0.43 8.01
C ILE A 164 9.70 1.36 9.19
N ASP A 165 9.71 2.68 8.96
CA ASP A 165 9.83 3.71 9.99
C ASP A 165 8.48 4.14 10.54
N GLU A 166 7.46 4.21 9.66
CA GLU A 166 6.10 4.63 10.00
C GLU A 166 5.07 3.66 9.39
N LEU A 167 4.14 3.19 10.21
CA LEU A 167 3.04 2.32 9.80
C LEU A 167 1.72 2.96 10.22
N HIS A 168 0.89 3.32 9.25
CA HIS A 168 -0.46 3.83 9.47
C HIS A 168 -1.47 2.79 9.02
N LEU A 169 -2.17 2.22 10.01
CA LEU A 169 -3.28 1.29 9.83
C LEU A 169 -4.61 2.04 9.89
N VAL A 170 -5.55 1.63 9.06
CA VAL A 170 -6.93 2.07 9.11
C VAL A 170 -7.81 0.85 9.38
N ILE A 171 -8.52 0.85 10.49
CA ILE A 171 -9.36 -0.27 10.92
C ILE A 171 -10.80 0.04 10.56
N ALA A 172 -11.32 -0.66 9.56
CA ALA A 172 -12.73 -0.57 9.16
C ALA A 172 -13.61 -1.43 10.08
N PRO A 173 -14.81 -0.96 10.47
CA PRO A 173 -15.69 -1.65 11.43
C PRO A 173 -16.47 -2.80 10.76
N MET A 174 -15.77 -3.71 10.10
CA MET A 174 -16.34 -4.87 9.42
C MET A 174 -15.53 -6.14 9.67
N LEU A 175 -16.08 -7.29 9.33
CA LEU A 175 -15.44 -8.60 9.38
C LEU A 175 -15.39 -9.22 7.99
N ILE A 176 -14.25 -9.78 7.61
CA ILE A 176 -14.04 -10.46 6.32
C ILE A 176 -14.00 -11.99 6.49
N GLY A 177 -13.42 -12.47 7.58
CA GLY A 177 -13.40 -13.89 7.97
C GLY A 177 -12.36 -14.75 7.26
N ARG A 178 -11.96 -14.42 6.03
CA ARG A 178 -10.94 -15.15 5.25
C ARG A 178 -10.30 -14.27 4.18
N GLY A 179 -9.01 -14.49 3.89
CA GLY A 179 -8.29 -13.73 2.87
C GLY A 179 -6.86 -13.42 3.28
N GLU A 180 -6.39 -12.24 2.91
CA GLU A 180 -5.03 -11.76 3.16
C GLU A 180 -4.95 -10.99 4.48
N ARG A 181 -4.51 -11.65 5.55
CA ARG A 181 -4.30 -10.98 6.84
C ARG A 181 -3.00 -10.19 6.83
N LEU A 182 -3.06 -8.94 7.31
CA LEU A 182 -1.90 -8.05 7.29
C LEU A 182 -0.87 -8.38 8.39
N LEU A 183 -1.33 -8.75 9.58
CA LEU A 183 -0.47 -8.84 10.77
C LEU A 183 -0.10 -10.30 11.14
N ASP A 184 -0.26 -11.25 10.20
CA ASP A 184 0.15 -12.63 10.40
C ASP A 184 1.65 -12.81 10.14
N ASN A 185 2.26 -13.76 10.84
CA ASN A 185 3.63 -14.23 10.62
C ASN A 185 4.72 -13.15 10.73
N LEU A 186 4.52 -12.13 11.56
CA LEU A 186 5.47 -11.02 11.70
C LEU A 186 6.67 -11.36 12.59
N GLY A 187 6.58 -12.43 13.42
CA GLY A 187 7.63 -12.76 14.39
C GLY A 187 7.93 -11.58 15.32
N ASP A 188 9.20 -11.39 15.65
CA ASP A 188 9.67 -10.29 16.50
C ASP A 188 9.78 -8.95 15.75
N GLY A 189 9.45 -8.92 14.48
CA GLY A 189 9.59 -7.73 13.60
C GLY A 189 8.76 -6.52 14.03
N ILE A 190 7.75 -6.73 14.91
CA ILE A 190 6.88 -5.65 15.44
C ILE A 190 7.34 -5.09 16.79
N ASP A 191 8.28 -5.70 17.46
CA ASP A 191 8.72 -5.31 18.83
C ASP A 191 9.36 -3.91 18.87
N GLY A 192 9.86 -3.45 17.73
CA GLY A 192 10.47 -2.12 17.57
C GLY A 192 9.47 -0.96 17.42
N TYR A 193 8.16 -1.20 17.41
CA TYR A 193 7.17 -0.14 17.17
C TYR A 193 6.47 0.31 18.45
N ARG A 194 5.97 1.55 18.42
CA ARG A 194 5.05 2.10 19.43
C ARG A 194 3.93 2.85 18.73
N VAL A 195 2.75 2.82 19.31
CA VAL A 195 1.64 3.67 18.85
C VAL A 195 1.99 5.14 19.14
N SER A 196 1.97 5.97 18.10
CA SER A 196 2.18 7.42 18.20
C SER A 196 0.87 8.19 18.17
N GLU A 197 -0.14 7.64 17.51
CA GLU A 197 -1.47 8.26 17.37
C GLU A 197 -2.53 7.16 17.24
N MET A 198 -3.67 7.38 17.87
CA MET A 198 -4.88 6.56 17.68
C MET A 198 -6.09 7.48 17.75
N VAL A 199 -6.84 7.56 16.67
CA VAL A 199 -8.00 8.44 16.55
C VAL A 199 -9.11 7.76 15.75
N THR A 200 -10.35 7.96 16.16
CA THR A 200 -11.52 7.37 15.50
C THR A 200 -12.35 8.46 14.85
N SER A 201 -12.68 8.27 13.58
CA SER A 201 -13.70 9.00 12.85
C SER A 201 -15.05 8.25 12.94
N PRO A 202 -16.15 8.80 12.42
CA PRO A 202 -17.38 8.04 12.27
C PRO A 202 -17.28 6.80 11.39
N ALA A 203 -16.30 6.74 10.48
CA ALA A 203 -16.15 5.66 9.51
C ALA A 203 -15.15 4.59 9.95
N VAL A 204 -13.98 4.99 10.50
CA VAL A 204 -12.85 4.09 10.76
C VAL A 204 -12.04 4.51 11.99
N THR A 205 -11.14 3.65 12.43
CA THR A 205 -10.11 4.01 13.42
C THR A 205 -8.73 4.06 12.76
N HIS A 206 -8.05 5.19 12.85
CA HIS A 206 -6.66 5.36 12.43
C HIS A 206 -5.71 5.04 13.57
N VAL A 207 -4.71 4.21 13.29
CA VAL A 207 -3.65 3.85 14.24
C VAL A 207 -2.30 4.08 13.55
N ALA A 208 -1.54 5.06 14.02
CA ALA A 208 -0.20 5.31 13.54
C ALA A 208 0.82 4.73 14.52
N LEU A 209 1.77 3.97 13.98
CA LEU A 209 2.89 3.41 14.70
C LEU A 209 4.19 3.98 14.13
N VAL A 210 5.13 4.24 15.00
CA VAL A 210 6.48 4.69 14.63
C VAL A 210 7.51 3.76 15.25
N ARG A 211 8.60 3.57 14.53
CA ARG A 211 9.76 2.82 15.03
C ARG A 211 10.39 3.56 16.22
N ARG A 212 10.83 2.79 17.23
CA ARG A 212 11.50 3.30 18.43
C ARG A 212 12.95 3.68 18.14
#